data_adf0b382f828ec6df6f5666308ff4915
#
_entry.id   adf0b382f828ec6df6f5666308ff4915
#
_cell.length_a   1.000
_cell.length_b   1.000
_cell.length_c   1.000
_cell.angle_alpha   90.00
_cell.angle_beta   90.00
_cell.angle_gamma   90.00
#
_symmetry.space_group_name_H-M   'P 1'
#
loop_
_entity.id
_entity.type
_entity.pdbx_description
1 polymer ?
#
loop_
_entity_poly.entity_id
_entity_poly.type
_entity_poly.pdbx_seq_one_letter_code
_entity_poly.pdbx_strand_id
1 'polypeptide(L)'
;VGFDSFVTDPSRLDWTVADPEIVKVENGVLKGLKNGTTTVNGRLQTVETQVTATVELPEGETMAAISQYPESWTAKQVGGTGLAISAYEQGLKFAYTGNGVGRGAYVQGEASIRLWSMPKALRFSVNPGDATVKRLSLTFTNEAGKTYPAVNVTTDEMAKNTVSTFELPLESVIDINDVSNYPLTVNAIRLDLGKSDKGKAYELLMPEFKAVYNTYGSVETLNAESSSMRLYPNPVADGVLNIAAEGAGILSVYNNAGALVLSQPLDCSAGVATANVASLQAGIYYARFVTANGASVQKFIVK
;
A
#
# COMPACT_ATOMS: atom_id res chain seq x y z
N VAL A 1 10.40 8.37 -49.24
CA VAL A 1 9.94 9.23 -48.16
C VAL A 1 9.24 8.32 -47.17
N GLY A 2 9.95 7.99 -46.06
CA GLY A 2 9.34 7.21 -44.98
C GLY A 2 8.40 8.12 -44.20
N PHE A 3 7.15 7.72 -44.09
CA PHE A 3 6.26 8.32 -43.10
C PHE A 3 6.41 7.56 -41.82
N ASP A 4 6.86 8.21 -40.78
CA ASP A 4 6.75 7.68 -39.42
C ASP A 4 5.26 7.58 -39.11
N SER A 5 4.74 6.35 -39.04
CA SER A 5 3.35 6.12 -38.64
C SER A 5 3.28 6.06 -37.13
N PHE A 6 2.53 6.97 -36.51
CA PHE A 6 2.27 6.95 -35.09
C PHE A 6 0.99 6.17 -34.81
N VAL A 7 1.03 5.27 -33.84
CA VAL A 7 -0.20 4.69 -33.30
C VAL A 7 -0.79 5.71 -32.32
N THR A 8 -1.90 6.31 -32.71
CA THR A 8 -2.62 7.29 -31.88
C THR A 8 -3.56 6.65 -30.89
N ASP A 9 -3.86 5.36 -31.07
CA ASP A 9 -4.76 4.58 -30.21
C ASP A 9 -4.09 3.27 -29.79
N PRO A 10 -3.47 3.23 -28.59
CA PRO A 10 -2.78 2.03 -28.09
C PRO A 10 -3.69 0.81 -27.93
N SER A 11 -5.02 1.00 -27.83
CA SER A 11 -5.98 -0.12 -27.70
C SER A 11 -6.06 -0.99 -28.96
N ARG A 12 -5.54 -0.50 -30.09
CA ARG A 12 -5.52 -1.20 -31.37
C ARG A 12 -4.33 -2.14 -31.57
N LEU A 13 -3.39 -2.13 -30.63
CA LEU A 13 -2.24 -3.03 -30.68
C LEU A 13 -2.57 -4.36 -29.98
N ASP A 14 -2.05 -5.44 -30.55
CA ASP A 14 -1.98 -6.72 -29.88
C ASP A 14 -0.80 -6.66 -28.89
N TRP A 15 -1.11 -6.70 -27.60
CA TRP A 15 -0.12 -6.60 -26.55
C TRP A 15 0.25 -7.96 -25.99
N THR A 16 1.54 -8.21 -25.82
CA THR A 16 2.06 -9.38 -25.09
C THR A 16 3.06 -8.92 -24.02
N VAL A 17 2.97 -9.52 -22.84
CA VAL A 17 3.83 -9.22 -21.70
C VAL A 17 4.59 -10.48 -21.32
N ALA A 18 5.90 -10.39 -21.20
CA ALA A 18 6.75 -11.55 -20.88
C ALA A 18 6.50 -12.07 -19.46
N ASP A 19 6.24 -11.17 -18.51
CA ASP A 19 5.82 -11.53 -17.14
C ASP A 19 4.54 -10.76 -16.77
N PRO A 20 3.36 -11.40 -16.90
CA PRO A 20 2.08 -10.78 -16.63
C PRO A 20 1.82 -10.56 -15.12
N GLU A 21 2.65 -11.10 -14.22
CA GLU A 21 2.58 -10.79 -12.78
C GLU A 21 3.16 -9.40 -12.48
N ILE A 22 4.11 -8.91 -13.30
CA ILE A 22 4.73 -7.60 -13.11
C ILE A 22 3.89 -6.49 -13.74
N VAL A 23 3.43 -6.71 -14.99
CA VAL A 23 2.66 -5.72 -15.74
C VAL A 23 1.48 -6.39 -16.43
N LYS A 24 0.32 -5.73 -16.39
CA LYS A 24 -0.85 -6.05 -17.21
C LYS A 24 -1.11 -4.92 -18.17
N VAL A 25 -1.56 -5.26 -19.39
CA VAL A 25 -2.02 -4.27 -20.38
C VAL A 25 -3.54 -4.36 -20.50
N GLU A 26 -4.23 -3.24 -20.27
CA GLU A 26 -5.69 -3.13 -20.43
C GLU A 26 -6.01 -1.90 -21.28
N ASN A 27 -6.70 -2.10 -22.40
CA ASN A 27 -7.06 -1.04 -23.35
C ASN A 27 -5.85 -0.17 -23.77
N GLY A 28 -4.67 -0.79 -23.94
CA GLY A 28 -3.45 -0.09 -24.31
C GLY A 28 -2.75 0.66 -23.15
N VAL A 29 -3.25 0.55 -21.93
CA VAL A 29 -2.63 1.13 -20.74
C VAL A 29 -1.88 0.05 -19.97
N LEU A 30 -0.59 0.31 -19.67
CA LEU A 30 0.22 -0.56 -18.85
C LEU A 30 -0.08 -0.29 -17.38
N LYS A 31 -0.42 -1.34 -16.63
CA LYS A 31 -0.66 -1.31 -15.19
C LYS A 31 0.41 -2.14 -14.49
N GLY A 32 1.19 -1.52 -13.60
CA GLY A 32 2.15 -2.22 -12.75
C GLY A 32 1.42 -2.96 -11.63
N LEU A 33 1.75 -4.24 -11.45
CA LEU A 33 1.13 -5.12 -10.46
C LEU A 33 2.08 -5.50 -9.33
N LYS A 34 3.36 -5.64 -9.65
CA LYS A 34 4.41 -6.11 -8.73
C LYS A 34 5.73 -5.45 -9.11
N ASN A 35 6.58 -5.17 -8.12
CA ASN A 35 7.92 -4.66 -8.38
C ASN A 35 8.72 -5.63 -9.24
N GLY A 36 9.38 -5.09 -10.24
CA GLY A 36 10.19 -5.86 -11.16
C GLY A 36 10.32 -5.22 -12.54
N THR A 37 11.00 -5.93 -13.42
CA THR A 37 11.21 -5.50 -14.81
C THR A 37 10.73 -6.60 -15.73
N THR A 38 9.95 -6.23 -16.74
CA THR A 38 9.44 -7.14 -17.77
C THR A 38 9.50 -6.49 -19.14
N THR A 39 9.37 -7.29 -20.18
CA THR A 39 9.30 -6.83 -21.56
C THR A 39 7.84 -6.82 -22.02
N VAL A 40 7.45 -5.73 -22.64
CA VAL A 40 6.12 -5.55 -23.24
C VAL A 40 6.29 -5.36 -24.74
N ASN A 41 5.60 -6.19 -25.53
CA ASN A 41 5.61 -6.12 -26.99
C ASN A 41 4.24 -5.65 -27.47
N GLY A 42 4.25 -4.65 -28.34
CA GLY A 42 3.06 -4.19 -29.04
C GLY A 42 3.17 -4.54 -30.53
N ARG A 43 2.12 -5.11 -31.12
CA ARG A 43 2.07 -5.48 -32.54
C ARG A 43 0.87 -4.85 -33.21
N LEU A 44 1.10 -4.23 -34.36
CA LEU A 44 0.05 -3.80 -35.27
C LEU A 44 0.35 -4.32 -36.68
N GLN A 45 -0.44 -5.29 -37.14
CA GLN A 45 -0.20 -6.00 -38.40
C GLN A 45 1.23 -6.62 -38.44
N THR A 46 2.10 -6.10 -39.31
CA THR A 46 3.50 -6.57 -39.47
C THR A 46 4.51 -5.72 -38.71
N VAL A 47 4.08 -4.66 -38.03
CA VAL A 47 4.95 -3.78 -37.26
C VAL A 47 4.93 -4.22 -35.81
N GLU A 48 6.11 -4.44 -35.24
CA GLU A 48 6.30 -4.80 -33.86
C GLU A 48 7.16 -3.76 -33.15
N THR A 49 6.86 -3.50 -31.89
CA THR A 49 7.67 -2.67 -31.00
C THR A 49 7.84 -3.39 -29.68
N GLN A 50 8.96 -3.17 -29.03
CA GLN A 50 9.28 -3.73 -27.72
C GLN A 50 9.75 -2.64 -26.80
N VAL A 51 9.25 -2.66 -25.57
CA VAL A 51 9.70 -1.77 -24.49
C VAL A 51 9.99 -2.58 -23.24
N THR A 52 10.99 -2.14 -22.49
CA THR A 52 11.25 -2.64 -21.14
C THR A 52 10.42 -1.79 -20.18
N ALA A 53 9.54 -2.45 -19.43
CA ALA A 53 8.73 -1.82 -18.40
C ALA A 53 9.32 -2.19 -17.03
N THR A 54 9.69 -1.19 -16.25
CA THR A 54 10.09 -1.35 -14.85
C THR A 54 8.97 -0.82 -13.96
N VAL A 55 8.55 -1.63 -13.01
CA VAL A 55 7.52 -1.30 -12.02
C VAL A 55 8.21 -1.11 -10.68
N GLU A 56 8.03 0.07 -10.10
CA GLU A 56 8.44 0.41 -8.75
C GLU A 56 7.18 0.87 -8.00
N LEU A 57 6.56 -0.05 -7.28
CA LEU A 57 5.41 0.27 -6.43
C LEU A 57 5.89 0.82 -5.09
N PRO A 58 5.24 1.84 -4.55
CA PRO A 58 5.59 2.35 -3.23
C PRO A 58 5.36 1.27 -2.17
N GLU A 59 6.30 1.18 -1.23
CA GLU A 59 6.27 0.25 -0.11
C GLU A 59 6.06 1.00 1.20
N GLY A 60 5.39 0.35 2.15
CA GLY A 60 5.10 0.93 3.45
C GLY A 60 4.13 2.11 3.40
N GLU A 61 4.36 3.08 4.28
CA GLU A 61 3.53 4.28 4.36
C GLU A 61 4.08 5.38 3.45
N THR A 62 3.24 5.88 2.56
CA THR A 62 3.56 7.03 1.72
C THR A 62 2.52 8.13 1.91
N MET A 63 2.94 9.37 1.65
CA MET A 63 2.05 10.52 1.66
C MET A 63 1.10 10.44 0.46
N ALA A 64 -0.19 10.56 0.68
CA ALA A 64 -1.06 11.01 -0.38
C ALA A 64 -0.79 12.50 -0.67
N ALA A 65 -0.88 12.90 -1.94
CA ALA A 65 -0.55 14.26 -2.39
C ALA A 65 -1.54 15.35 -1.92
N ILE A 66 -2.29 15.12 -0.84
CA ILE A 66 -3.32 16.04 -0.33
C ILE A 66 -2.73 17.38 0.08
N SER A 67 -1.64 17.35 0.84
CA SER A 67 -0.99 18.56 1.32
C SER A 67 -0.27 19.36 0.24
N GLN A 68 -0.05 18.76 -0.93
CA GLN A 68 0.69 19.40 -2.03
C GLN A 68 -0.21 20.29 -2.90
N TYR A 69 -1.54 20.17 -2.81
CA TYR A 69 -2.49 20.86 -3.68
C TYR A 69 -3.66 21.51 -2.91
N PRO A 70 -3.41 22.32 -1.85
CA PRO A 70 -4.50 22.92 -1.08
C PRO A 70 -5.36 23.89 -1.90
N GLU A 71 -4.79 24.52 -2.93
CA GLU A 71 -5.47 25.48 -3.78
C GLU A 71 -6.49 24.82 -4.73
N SER A 72 -6.36 23.53 -4.98
CA SER A 72 -7.27 22.75 -5.85
C SER A 72 -8.52 22.26 -5.11
N TRP A 73 -8.62 22.50 -3.80
CA TRP A 73 -9.76 22.07 -3.00
C TRP A 73 -10.94 23.02 -3.10
N THR A 74 -12.10 22.48 -3.47
CA THR A 74 -13.36 23.21 -3.40
C THR A 74 -13.99 22.99 -2.03
N ALA A 75 -14.24 24.08 -1.32
CA ALA A 75 -14.81 24.06 0.02
C ALA A 75 -16.34 24.07 -0.02
N LYS A 76 -16.99 23.15 0.69
CA LYS A 76 -18.45 23.11 0.91
C LYS A 76 -18.75 23.00 2.40
N GLN A 77 -19.77 23.71 2.86
CA GLN A 77 -20.14 23.70 4.27
C GLN A 77 -21.64 23.94 4.51
N VAL A 78 -22.11 23.42 5.63
CA VAL A 78 -23.40 23.73 6.26
C VAL A 78 -23.13 23.85 7.75
N GLY A 79 -23.75 24.84 8.41
CA GLY A 79 -23.56 25.06 9.84
C GLY A 79 -22.38 25.98 10.19
N GLY A 80 -21.77 26.59 9.18
CA GLY A 80 -20.70 27.56 9.31
C GLY A 80 -20.63 28.53 8.14
N THR A 81 -19.69 29.46 8.17
CA THR A 81 -19.35 30.39 7.10
C THR A 81 -17.85 30.54 6.98
N GLY A 82 -17.37 30.96 5.79
CA GLY A 82 -15.96 31.27 5.56
C GLY A 82 -15.04 30.05 5.64
N LEU A 83 -15.50 28.87 5.22
CA LEU A 83 -14.63 27.69 5.20
C LEU A 83 -13.43 27.93 4.30
N ALA A 84 -12.24 27.83 4.89
CA ALA A 84 -10.96 27.81 4.21
C ALA A 84 -10.30 26.44 4.43
N ILE A 85 -9.73 25.91 3.37
CA ILE A 85 -8.95 24.67 3.40
C ILE A 85 -7.50 25.05 3.05
N SER A 86 -6.56 24.59 3.86
CA SER A 86 -5.14 24.85 3.66
C SER A 86 -4.31 23.63 4.01
N ALA A 87 -3.07 23.58 3.52
CA ALA A 87 -2.12 22.56 3.95
C ALA A 87 -1.80 22.70 5.44
N TYR A 88 -1.68 21.56 6.12
CA TYR A 88 -1.26 21.49 7.51
C TYR A 88 -0.46 20.20 7.72
N GLU A 89 0.81 20.34 8.06
CA GLU A 89 1.75 19.21 8.17
C GLU A 89 1.72 18.32 6.92
N GLN A 90 1.34 17.06 7.08
CA GLN A 90 1.21 16.09 6.00
C GLN A 90 -0.24 15.88 5.54
N GLY A 91 -1.12 16.82 5.85
CA GLY A 91 -2.54 16.76 5.56
C GLY A 91 -3.16 18.14 5.39
N LEU A 92 -4.31 18.37 6.00
CA LEU A 92 -5.17 19.53 5.78
C LEU A 92 -5.61 20.21 7.08
N LYS A 93 -5.89 21.51 6.98
CA LYS A 93 -6.62 22.28 7.97
C LYS A 93 -7.92 22.81 7.37
N PHE A 94 -9.02 22.66 8.11
CA PHE A 94 -10.33 23.26 7.82
C PHE A 94 -10.59 24.34 8.86
N ALA A 95 -10.66 25.59 8.44
CA ALA A 95 -10.98 26.72 9.31
C ALA A 95 -12.32 27.32 8.90
N TYR A 96 -13.24 27.53 9.85
CA TYR A 96 -14.56 28.11 9.61
C TYR A 96 -15.09 28.85 10.81
N THR A 97 -16.13 29.68 10.59
CA THR A 97 -16.88 30.36 11.68
C THR A 97 -18.25 29.70 11.85
N GLY A 98 -18.57 29.30 13.07
CA GLY A 98 -19.85 28.69 13.41
C GLY A 98 -21.03 29.66 13.23
N ASN A 99 -22.19 29.13 12.81
CA ASN A 99 -23.40 29.94 12.65
C ASN A 99 -24.57 29.53 13.57
N GLY A 100 -24.33 28.60 14.50
CA GLY A 100 -25.34 28.12 15.45
C GLY A 100 -26.18 26.94 14.96
N VAL A 101 -26.01 26.51 13.72
CA VAL A 101 -26.74 25.37 13.13
C VAL A 101 -26.00 24.06 13.43
N GLY A 102 -26.75 23.02 13.85
CA GLY A 102 -26.20 21.70 14.13
C GLY A 102 -26.80 20.59 13.26
N ARG A 103 -28.06 20.75 12.82
CA ARG A 103 -28.72 19.74 12.01
C ARG A 103 -28.15 19.73 10.59
N GLY A 104 -27.55 18.61 10.21
CA GLY A 104 -26.93 18.45 8.90
C GLY A 104 -25.65 19.28 8.69
N ALA A 105 -25.04 19.80 9.77
CA ALA A 105 -23.81 20.58 9.68
C ALA A 105 -22.63 19.72 9.23
N TYR A 106 -21.83 20.29 8.33
CA TYR A 106 -20.58 19.64 7.86
C TYR A 106 -19.60 20.66 7.28
N VAL A 107 -18.34 20.27 7.22
CA VAL A 107 -17.32 20.85 6.35
C VAL A 107 -16.83 19.77 5.41
N GLN A 108 -16.59 20.13 4.15
CA GLN A 108 -16.17 19.21 3.11
C GLN A 108 -15.17 19.86 2.18
N GLY A 109 -14.09 19.15 1.93
CA GLY A 109 -13.16 19.46 0.86
C GLY A 109 -13.37 18.51 -0.31
N GLU A 110 -13.53 19.06 -1.51
CA GLU A 110 -13.60 18.32 -2.77
C GLU A 110 -12.32 18.53 -3.57
N ALA A 111 -11.75 17.46 -4.03
CA ALA A 111 -10.56 17.44 -4.88
C ALA A 111 -10.56 16.18 -5.76
N SER A 112 -9.56 16.05 -6.61
CA SER A 112 -9.35 14.85 -7.42
C SER A 112 -7.97 14.27 -7.08
N ILE A 113 -7.92 13.43 -6.03
CA ILE A 113 -6.65 12.83 -5.60
C ILE A 113 -6.59 11.41 -6.15
N ARG A 114 -5.72 11.21 -7.13
CA ARG A 114 -5.54 9.91 -7.78
C ARG A 114 -4.53 9.07 -7.01
N LEU A 115 -4.97 7.89 -6.59
CA LEU A 115 -4.14 6.85 -6.01
C LEU A 115 -3.67 5.93 -7.13
N TRP A 116 -2.52 6.25 -7.72
CA TRP A 116 -1.99 5.58 -8.90
C TRP A 116 -1.54 4.15 -8.64
N SER A 117 -1.01 3.90 -7.45
CA SER A 117 -0.64 2.57 -6.99
C SER A 117 -1.81 1.99 -6.19
N MET A 118 -1.79 0.67 -5.96
CA MET A 118 -2.87 -0.06 -5.29
C MET A 118 -2.64 -0.07 -3.76
N PRO A 119 -3.02 1.00 -3.02
CA PRO A 119 -2.90 0.98 -1.56
C PRO A 119 -3.88 -0.03 -0.96
N LYS A 120 -3.49 -0.61 0.17
CA LYS A 120 -4.37 -1.48 0.97
C LYS A 120 -5.29 -0.71 1.91
N ALA A 121 -4.84 0.48 2.33
CA ALA A 121 -5.59 1.31 3.28
C ALA A 121 -5.26 2.79 3.10
N LEU A 122 -6.12 3.65 3.64
CA LEU A 122 -5.86 5.07 3.86
C LEU A 122 -5.84 5.33 5.37
N ARG A 123 -4.82 6.05 5.84
CA ARG A 123 -4.65 6.43 7.26
C ARG A 123 -4.80 7.93 7.41
N PHE A 124 -5.53 8.32 8.45
CA PHE A 124 -5.83 9.71 8.80
C PHE A 124 -5.55 9.97 10.25
N SER A 125 -5.03 11.15 10.56
CA SER A 125 -5.04 11.68 11.92
C SER A 125 -5.89 12.94 11.93
N VAL A 126 -6.81 13.07 12.88
CA VAL A 126 -7.73 14.21 13.02
C VAL A 126 -7.72 14.73 14.44
N ASN A 127 -7.53 16.03 14.57
CA ASN A 127 -7.82 16.79 15.79
C ASN A 127 -9.00 17.73 15.52
N PRO A 128 -10.16 17.50 16.12
CA PRO A 128 -11.33 18.33 15.88
C PRO A 128 -11.25 19.73 16.54
N GLY A 129 -10.18 20.01 17.31
CA GLY A 129 -10.14 21.21 18.13
C GLY A 129 -11.34 21.28 19.08
N ASP A 130 -11.96 22.45 19.17
CA ASP A 130 -13.19 22.66 19.96
C ASP A 130 -14.46 22.20 19.25
N ALA A 131 -14.40 21.84 17.96
CA ALA A 131 -15.57 21.43 17.20
C ALA A 131 -16.07 20.05 17.67
N THR A 132 -17.39 19.85 17.60
CA THR A 132 -17.99 18.53 17.70
C THR A 132 -17.96 17.90 16.31
N VAL A 133 -17.12 16.92 16.09
CA VAL A 133 -17.05 16.13 14.86
C VAL A 133 -17.63 14.75 15.12
N LYS A 134 -18.70 14.41 14.41
CA LYS A 134 -19.46 13.17 14.61
C LYS A 134 -19.00 12.04 13.69
N ARG A 135 -18.46 12.40 12.52
CA ARG A 135 -18.15 11.42 11.50
C ARG A 135 -17.15 11.99 10.50
N LEU A 136 -16.23 11.16 10.06
CA LEU A 136 -15.39 11.38 8.89
C LEU A 136 -15.84 10.41 7.79
N SER A 137 -16.07 10.91 6.59
CA SER A 137 -16.39 10.10 5.41
C SER A 137 -15.63 10.55 4.17
N LEU A 138 -15.44 9.61 3.24
CA LEU A 138 -14.76 9.79 1.97
C LEU A 138 -15.67 9.37 0.81
N THR A 139 -15.47 9.96 -0.35
CA THR A 139 -16.08 9.52 -1.60
C THR A 139 -15.01 9.17 -2.62
N PHE A 140 -15.28 8.14 -3.43
CA PHE A 140 -14.34 7.60 -4.39
C PHE A 140 -14.98 7.44 -5.77
N THR A 141 -14.12 7.51 -6.79
CA THR A 141 -14.45 7.13 -8.18
C THR A 141 -13.29 6.29 -8.72
N ASN A 142 -13.58 5.21 -9.45
CA ASN A 142 -12.55 4.43 -10.12
C ASN A 142 -12.22 4.98 -11.51
N GLU A 143 -11.24 4.40 -12.18
CA GLU A 143 -10.83 4.82 -13.55
C GLU A 143 -11.97 4.70 -14.57
N ALA A 144 -12.87 3.73 -14.43
CA ALA A 144 -14.03 3.56 -15.30
C ALA A 144 -15.15 4.59 -15.01
N GLY A 145 -14.95 5.53 -14.10
CA GLY A 145 -15.93 6.55 -13.71
C GLY A 145 -17.04 6.06 -12.76
N LYS A 146 -16.92 4.83 -12.24
CA LYS A 146 -17.86 4.34 -11.23
C LYS A 146 -17.66 5.08 -9.91
N THR A 147 -18.68 5.79 -9.45
CA THR A 147 -18.68 6.44 -8.14
C THR A 147 -19.18 5.47 -7.07
N TYR A 148 -18.45 5.39 -5.97
CA TYR A 148 -18.82 4.59 -4.80
C TYR A 148 -19.62 5.43 -3.82
N PRO A 149 -20.54 4.83 -3.05
CA PRO A 149 -21.22 5.52 -1.95
C PRO A 149 -20.21 6.10 -0.96
N ALA A 150 -20.58 7.14 -0.25
CA ALA A 150 -19.73 7.73 0.79
C ALA A 150 -19.42 6.68 1.86
N VAL A 151 -18.13 6.47 2.12
CA VAL A 151 -17.63 5.50 3.09
C VAL A 151 -17.30 6.21 4.39
N ASN A 152 -17.88 5.73 5.49
CA ASN A 152 -17.57 6.25 6.81
C ASN A 152 -16.26 5.65 7.32
N VAL A 153 -15.29 6.51 7.64
CA VAL A 153 -14.05 6.11 8.31
C VAL A 153 -14.30 5.91 9.80
N THR A 154 -15.13 6.77 10.41
CA THR A 154 -15.63 6.62 11.77
C THR A 154 -17.07 7.12 11.88
N THR A 155 -17.82 6.55 12.79
CA THR A 155 -19.18 6.96 13.15
C THR A 155 -19.28 7.48 14.59
N ASP A 156 -18.19 7.37 15.35
CA ASP A 156 -18.14 7.85 16.72
C ASP A 156 -17.72 9.32 16.77
N GLU A 157 -18.26 10.05 17.76
CA GLU A 157 -17.88 11.43 18.01
C GLU A 157 -16.40 11.50 18.46
N MET A 158 -15.65 12.37 17.81
CA MET A 158 -14.23 12.53 18.09
C MET A 158 -14.00 13.30 19.39
N ALA A 159 -13.03 12.88 20.18
CA ALA A 159 -12.61 13.58 21.38
C ALA A 159 -12.03 14.96 21.02
N LYS A 160 -12.57 16.03 21.65
CA LYS A 160 -12.14 17.42 21.41
C LYS A 160 -10.67 17.62 21.80
N ASN A 161 -9.98 18.47 21.07
CA ASN A 161 -8.60 18.85 21.30
C ASN A 161 -7.64 17.66 21.42
N THR A 162 -8.01 16.51 20.81
CA THR A 162 -7.24 15.27 20.86
C THR A 162 -7.01 14.77 19.45
N VAL A 163 -5.78 14.42 19.12
CA VAL A 163 -5.46 13.75 17.84
C VAL A 163 -5.90 12.29 17.93
N SER A 164 -6.76 11.88 17.03
CA SER A 164 -7.17 10.49 16.85
C SER A 164 -6.75 10.00 15.46
N THR A 165 -6.22 8.78 15.38
CA THR A 165 -5.82 8.16 14.11
C THR A 165 -6.82 7.10 13.70
N PHE A 166 -7.20 7.11 12.44
CA PHE A 166 -8.15 6.20 11.83
C PHE A 166 -7.52 5.56 10.60
N GLU A 167 -7.87 4.31 10.34
CA GLU A 167 -7.48 3.60 9.13
C GLU A 167 -8.72 3.07 8.42
N LEU A 168 -8.81 3.33 7.11
CA LEU A 168 -9.84 2.79 6.23
C LEU A 168 -9.19 1.72 5.34
N PRO A 169 -9.41 0.42 5.60
CA PRO A 169 -9.03 -0.65 4.69
C PRO A 169 -9.79 -0.50 3.37
N LEU A 170 -9.08 -0.42 2.23
CA LEU A 170 -9.71 -0.21 0.93
C LEU A 170 -10.49 -1.43 0.44
N GLU A 171 -10.19 -2.63 0.93
CA GLU A 171 -10.98 -3.83 0.69
C GLU A 171 -12.45 -3.70 1.15
N SER A 172 -12.73 -2.80 2.09
CA SER A 172 -14.10 -2.48 2.52
C SER A 172 -14.87 -1.60 1.51
N VAL A 173 -14.18 -1.05 0.53
CA VAL A 173 -14.73 -0.11 -0.46
C VAL A 173 -14.79 -0.74 -1.85
N ILE A 174 -13.72 -1.43 -2.23
CA ILE A 174 -13.49 -1.99 -3.57
C ILE A 174 -12.86 -3.37 -3.47
N ASP A 175 -12.90 -4.14 -4.55
CA ASP A 175 -11.99 -5.28 -4.70
C ASP A 175 -10.58 -4.74 -4.99
N ILE A 176 -9.70 -4.82 -4.00
CA ILE A 176 -8.32 -4.32 -4.07
C ILE A 176 -7.44 -5.14 -5.03
N ASN A 177 -7.85 -6.35 -5.41
CA ASN A 177 -7.14 -7.22 -6.35
C ASN A 177 -7.56 -6.96 -7.81
N ASP A 178 -8.67 -6.28 -8.04
CA ASP A 178 -9.11 -5.90 -9.36
C ASP A 178 -8.42 -4.60 -9.81
N VAL A 179 -7.40 -4.76 -10.65
CA VAL A 179 -6.60 -3.65 -11.18
C VAL A 179 -7.43 -2.63 -11.98
N SER A 180 -8.62 -3.00 -12.48
CA SER A 180 -9.51 -2.08 -13.17
C SER A 180 -10.13 -1.01 -12.26
N ASN A 181 -10.07 -1.22 -10.94
CA ASN A 181 -10.49 -0.23 -9.96
C ASN A 181 -9.46 0.92 -9.78
N TYR A 182 -8.25 0.77 -10.31
CA TYR A 182 -7.18 1.74 -10.16
C TYR A 182 -6.84 2.45 -11.47
N PRO A 183 -6.37 3.72 -11.42
CA PRO A 183 -6.24 4.53 -10.20
C PRO A 183 -7.59 4.83 -9.55
N LEU A 184 -7.64 4.66 -8.22
CA LEU A 184 -8.79 5.08 -7.43
C LEU A 184 -8.65 6.57 -7.11
N THR A 185 -9.72 7.35 -7.31
CA THR A 185 -9.72 8.79 -7.04
C THR A 185 -10.51 9.07 -5.76
N VAL A 186 -9.88 9.76 -4.81
CA VAL A 186 -10.57 10.35 -3.65
C VAL A 186 -11.16 11.68 -4.12
N ASN A 187 -12.49 11.79 -4.11
CA ASN A 187 -13.21 12.98 -4.62
C ASN A 187 -13.53 13.98 -3.51
N ALA A 188 -13.79 13.51 -2.30
CA ALA A 188 -14.10 14.38 -1.19
C ALA A 188 -13.72 13.77 0.17
N ILE A 189 -13.37 14.68 1.08
CA ILE A 189 -13.24 14.43 2.52
C ILE A 189 -14.32 15.26 3.22
N ARG A 190 -15.17 14.63 4.02
CA ARG A 190 -16.26 15.27 4.72
C ARG A 190 -16.21 14.97 6.21
N LEU A 191 -16.32 16.02 7.01
CA LEU A 191 -16.47 15.96 8.46
C LEU A 191 -17.88 16.45 8.83
N ASP A 192 -18.73 15.54 9.31
CA ASP A 192 -20.05 15.87 9.80
C ASP A 192 -19.93 16.44 11.22
N LEU A 193 -20.58 17.57 11.44
CA LEU A 193 -20.43 18.38 12.65
C LEU A 193 -21.65 18.28 13.56
N GLY A 194 -21.42 18.57 14.83
CA GLY A 194 -22.46 18.95 15.77
C GLY A 194 -22.84 20.45 15.66
N LYS A 195 -23.59 20.93 16.65
CA LYS A 195 -23.93 22.35 16.74
C LYS A 195 -22.70 23.17 17.07
N SER A 196 -22.46 24.22 16.31
CA SER A 196 -21.42 25.22 16.56
C SER A 196 -21.95 26.42 17.30
N ASP A 197 -21.10 27.16 18.01
CA ASP A 197 -21.43 28.44 18.58
C ASP A 197 -21.43 29.52 17.48
N LYS A 198 -22.44 30.37 17.47
CA LYS A 198 -22.53 31.45 16.47
C LYS A 198 -21.40 32.46 16.66
N GLY A 199 -20.67 32.74 15.58
CA GLY A 199 -19.55 33.70 15.56
C GLY A 199 -18.24 33.18 16.13
N LYS A 200 -18.19 31.95 16.66
CA LYS A 200 -16.94 31.33 17.11
C LYS A 200 -16.15 30.79 15.95
N ALA A 201 -14.83 31.03 15.92
CA ALA A 201 -13.92 30.42 14.98
C ALA A 201 -13.58 29.00 15.42
N TYR A 202 -13.50 28.10 14.47
CA TYR A 202 -13.13 26.69 14.64
C TYR A 202 -12.02 26.32 13.67
N GLU A 203 -11.10 25.51 14.13
CA GLU A 203 -10.08 24.86 13.30
C GLU A 203 -10.13 23.34 13.55
N LEU A 204 -10.25 22.57 12.46
CA LEU A 204 -10.10 21.13 12.48
C LEU A 204 -8.80 20.82 11.76
N LEU A 205 -7.93 20.10 12.44
CA LEU A 205 -6.60 19.77 11.94
C LEU A 205 -6.59 18.30 11.52
N MET A 206 -6.12 18.05 10.33
CA MET A 206 -5.82 16.72 9.81
C MET A 206 -4.32 16.67 9.55
N PRO A 207 -3.48 16.40 10.57
CA PRO A 207 -2.03 16.47 10.42
C PRO A 207 -1.48 15.38 9.50
N GLU A 208 -2.24 14.31 9.28
CA GLU A 208 -1.82 13.20 8.45
C GLU A 208 -2.94 12.70 7.56
N PHE A 209 -2.63 12.50 6.27
CA PHE A 209 -3.38 11.65 5.36
C PHE A 209 -2.38 10.87 4.50
N LYS A 210 -2.36 9.56 4.67
CA LYS A 210 -1.41 8.67 3.98
C LYS A 210 -2.12 7.53 3.27
N ALA A 211 -1.55 7.11 2.16
CA ALA A 211 -1.83 5.83 1.56
C ALA A 211 -0.87 4.78 2.14
N VAL A 212 -1.41 3.64 2.57
CA VAL A 212 -0.65 2.51 3.13
C VAL A 212 -0.61 1.41 2.09
N TYR A 213 0.59 1.01 1.68
CA TYR A 213 0.80 0.00 0.64
C TYR A 213 1.24 -1.34 1.25
N ASN A 214 1.00 -2.42 0.48
CA ASN A 214 1.62 -3.69 0.80
C ASN A 214 3.13 -3.61 0.52
N THR A 215 3.93 -4.23 1.36
CA THR A 215 5.35 -4.44 1.09
C THR A 215 5.47 -5.57 0.06
N TYR A 216 5.70 -5.22 -1.22
CA TYR A 216 5.98 -6.21 -2.26
C TYR A 216 7.47 -6.52 -2.24
N GLY A 217 7.83 -7.75 -1.88
CA GLY A 217 9.21 -8.23 -1.98
C GLY A 217 10.14 -7.89 -0.83
N SER A 218 9.74 -7.15 0.18
CA SER A 218 10.37 -7.32 1.47
C SER A 218 10.02 -8.74 1.92
N VAL A 219 11.02 -9.61 2.07
CA VAL A 219 10.94 -10.57 3.16
C VAL A 219 10.39 -9.74 4.31
N GLU A 220 9.16 -10.06 4.81
CA GLU A 220 8.77 -9.50 6.09
C GLU A 220 10.03 -9.59 6.95
N THR A 221 10.58 -8.45 7.33
CA THR A 221 11.43 -8.43 8.49
C THR A 221 10.44 -8.82 9.56
N LEU A 222 10.25 -10.12 9.68
CA LEU A 222 9.61 -10.69 10.85
C LEU A 222 10.38 -9.99 11.94
N ASN A 223 9.70 -9.08 12.65
CA ASN A 223 10.22 -8.59 13.90
C ASN A 223 10.60 -9.86 14.61
N ALA A 224 11.88 -10.20 14.51
CA ALA A 224 12.48 -11.23 15.29
C ALA A 224 12.48 -10.71 16.72
N GLU A 225 11.32 -10.66 17.33
CA GLU A 225 11.24 -11.00 18.72
C GLU A 225 11.66 -12.47 18.75
N SER A 226 12.99 -12.60 18.62
CA SER A 226 13.81 -13.71 19.07
C SER A 226 13.23 -15.13 18.91
N SER A 227 13.23 -15.66 17.70
CA SER A 227 13.66 -17.04 17.56
C SER A 227 15.08 -17.00 16.98
N SER A 228 16.07 -17.14 17.85
CA SER A 228 17.49 -17.05 17.51
C SER A 228 17.92 -18.33 16.79
N MET A 229 17.55 -18.50 15.52
CA MET A 229 18.08 -19.58 14.71
C MET A 229 19.58 -19.37 14.49
N ARG A 230 20.40 -20.36 14.79
CA ARG A 230 21.85 -20.39 14.50
C ARG A 230 22.16 -21.57 13.59
N LEU A 231 23.00 -21.31 12.59
CA LEU A 231 23.44 -22.31 11.62
C LEU A 231 24.92 -22.58 11.78
N TYR A 232 25.28 -23.87 11.92
CA TYR A 232 26.68 -24.28 12.02
C TYR A 232 26.90 -25.70 11.51
N PRO A 233 28.14 -26.02 11.00
CA PRO A 233 29.20 -25.07 10.73
C PRO A 233 28.80 -24.12 9.59
N ASN A 234 29.35 -22.92 9.60
CA ASN A 234 29.21 -21.98 8.49
C ASN A 234 30.57 -21.35 8.21
N PRO A 235 31.24 -21.69 7.12
CA PRO A 235 30.79 -22.52 5.98
C PRO A 235 30.60 -24.00 6.28
N VAL A 236 29.66 -24.64 5.55
CA VAL A 236 29.45 -26.10 5.55
C VAL A 236 30.45 -26.75 4.60
N ALA A 237 31.17 -27.75 5.06
CA ALA A 237 32.13 -28.47 4.25
C ALA A 237 31.81 -29.97 4.10
N ASP A 238 31.09 -30.55 5.04
CA ASP A 238 30.77 -31.97 5.14
C ASP A 238 29.34 -32.34 4.72
N GLY A 239 28.62 -31.35 4.18
CA GLY A 239 27.22 -31.52 3.73
C GLY A 239 26.19 -31.61 4.87
N VAL A 240 26.58 -31.37 6.13
CA VAL A 240 25.69 -31.39 7.28
C VAL A 240 25.57 -29.98 7.87
N LEU A 241 24.35 -29.47 7.93
CA LEU A 241 24.02 -28.18 8.53
C LEU A 241 23.24 -28.43 9.81
N ASN A 242 23.77 -27.94 10.95
CA ASN A 242 23.02 -27.94 12.21
C ASN A 242 22.21 -26.66 12.35
N ILE A 243 20.97 -26.79 12.78
CA ILE A 243 20.02 -25.71 12.99
C ILE A 243 19.67 -25.69 14.47
N ALA A 244 20.23 -24.73 15.21
CA ALA A 244 19.82 -24.47 16.59
C ALA A 244 18.66 -23.47 16.55
N ALA A 245 17.47 -23.92 16.92
CA ALA A 245 16.25 -23.15 16.96
C ALA A 245 15.26 -23.76 17.99
N GLU A 246 14.07 -23.21 18.12
CA GLU A 246 13.04 -23.72 19.01
C GLU A 246 11.83 -24.24 18.21
N GLY A 247 11.31 -25.39 18.65
CA GLY A 247 10.06 -25.97 18.15
C GLY A 247 10.20 -26.76 16.84
N ALA A 248 9.06 -27.30 16.40
CA ALA A 248 8.95 -28.01 15.13
C ALA A 248 8.46 -27.06 14.03
N GLY A 249 8.96 -27.24 12.80
CA GLY A 249 8.63 -26.37 11.70
C GLY A 249 9.09 -26.89 10.34
N ILE A 250 9.11 -26.02 9.34
CA ILE A 250 9.58 -26.32 7.99
C ILE A 250 10.85 -25.51 7.73
N LEU A 251 11.93 -26.22 7.40
CA LEU A 251 13.16 -25.62 6.88
C LEU A 251 13.04 -25.52 5.35
N SER A 252 13.23 -24.31 4.82
CA SER A 252 13.31 -24.03 3.39
C SER A 252 14.67 -23.37 3.09
N VAL A 253 15.40 -23.87 2.10
CA VAL A 253 16.69 -23.32 1.69
C VAL A 253 16.56 -22.76 0.28
N TYR A 254 17.04 -21.54 0.12
CA TYR A 254 17.01 -20.81 -1.14
C TYR A 254 18.45 -20.52 -1.60
N ASN A 255 18.69 -20.60 -2.90
CA ASN A 255 19.95 -20.17 -3.49
C ASN A 255 20.02 -18.63 -3.62
N ASN A 256 21.14 -18.11 -4.11
CA ASN A 256 21.35 -16.67 -4.29
C ASN A 256 20.40 -16.01 -5.34
N ALA A 257 19.77 -16.81 -6.20
CA ALA A 257 18.75 -16.35 -7.15
C ALA A 257 17.32 -16.39 -6.57
N GLY A 258 17.16 -16.77 -5.27
CA GLY A 258 15.87 -16.90 -4.61
C GLY A 258 15.10 -18.18 -4.92
N ALA A 259 15.69 -19.12 -5.71
CA ALA A 259 15.06 -20.40 -5.99
C ALA A 259 15.13 -21.33 -4.78
N LEU A 260 14.00 -21.98 -4.46
CA LEU A 260 13.92 -23.01 -3.43
C LEU A 260 14.71 -24.26 -3.88
N VAL A 261 15.72 -24.66 -3.11
CA VAL A 261 16.61 -25.80 -3.44
C VAL A 261 16.47 -26.96 -2.46
N LEU A 262 15.92 -26.73 -1.27
CA LEU A 262 15.63 -27.76 -0.26
C LEU A 262 14.43 -27.32 0.56
N SER A 263 13.51 -28.26 0.86
CA SER A 263 12.44 -28.04 1.83
C SER A 263 12.17 -29.34 2.58
N GLN A 264 12.18 -29.27 3.91
CA GLN A 264 11.91 -30.43 4.76
C GLN A 264 11.33 -30.01 6.11
N PRO A 265 10.50 -30.86 6.73
CA PRO A 265 10.12 -30.67 8.13
C PRO A 265 11.34 -30.89 9.03
N LEU A 266 11.42 -30.10 10.09
CA LEU A 266 12.48 -30.16 11.08
C LEU A 266 11.92 -29.98 12.47
N ASP A 267 12.39 -30.79 13.43
CA ASP A 267 12.02 -30.66 14.83
C ASP A 267 13.23 -30.24 15.66
N CYS A 268 13.24 -28.98 16.07
CA CYS A 268 14.25 -28.38 16.92
C CYS A 268 13.80 -28.31 18.41
N SER A 269 12.76 -29.04 18.82
CA SER A 269 12.23 -29.00 20.21
C SER A 269 13.28 -29.43 21.24
N ALA A 270 14.30 -30.20 20.85
CA ALA A 270 15.47 -30.55 21.64
C ALA A 270 16.60 -29.52 21.55
N GLY A 271 16.37 -28.35 20.93
CA GLY A 271 17.33 -27.25 20.78
C GLY A 271 18.13 -27.28 19.48
N VAL A 272 18.39 -28.42 18.86
CA VAL A 272 19.17 -28.56 17.62
C VAL A 272 18.62 -29.69 16.76
N ALA A 273 18.49 -29.41 15.46
CA ALA A 273 18.23 -30.43 14.44
C ALA A 273 19.25 -30.33 13.30
N THR A 274 19.32 -31.34 12.46
CA THR A 274 20.27 -31.40 11.35
C THR A 274 19.56 -31.45 10.01
N ALA A 275 20.14 -30.80 9.01
CA ALA A 275 19.71 -30.88 7.61
C ALA A 275 20.89 -31.40 6.73
N ASN A 276 20.60 -32.33 5.83
CA ASN A 276 21.54 -32.74 4.83
C ASN A 276 21.52 -31.79 3.65
N VAL A 277 22.63 -31.10 3.44
CA VAL A 277 22.83 -30.13 2.36
C VAL A 277 23.94 -30.55 1.39
N ALA A 278 24.35 -31.84 1.42
CA ALA A 278 25.43 -32.38 0.59
C ALA A 278 25.14 -32.30 -0.93
N SER A 279 23.87 -32.20 -1.31
CA SER A 279 23.47 -32.05 -2.72
C SER A 279 23.62 -30.60 -3.23
N LEU A 280 23.85 -29.63 -2.35
CA LEU A 280 23.99 -28.23 -2.73
C LEU A 280 25.39 -27.97 -3.25
N GLN A 281 25.48 -27.22 -4.33
CA GLN A 281 26.79 -26.78 -4.89
C GLN A 281 27.41 -25.72 -3.98
N ALA A 282 28.75 -25.56 -4.12
CA ALA A 282 29.44 -24.48 -3.41
C ALA A 282 28.80 -23.11 -3.75
N GLY A 283 28.45 -22.35 -2.72
CA GLY A 283 27.74 -21.08 -2.90
C GLY A 283 27.12 -20.50 -1.64
N ILE A 284 26.40 -19.40 -1.82
CA ILE A 284 25.67 -18.71 -0.76
C ILE A 284 24.22 -19.16 -0.80
N TYR A 285 23.68 -19.47 0.38
CA TYR A 285 22.31 -19.92 0.58
C TYR A 285 21.65 -19.19 1.75
N TYR A 286 20.33 -19.16 1.72
CA TYR A 286 19.49 -18.60 2.79
C TYR A 286 18.56 -19.70 3.32
N ALA A 287 18.69 -20.03 4.59
CA ALA A 287 17.82 -20.98 5.27
C ALA A 287 16.70 -20.21 5.97
N ARG A 288 15.46 -20.55 5.69
CA ARG A 288 14.26 -20.02 6.35
C ARG A 288 13.61 -21.16 7.15
N PHE A 289 13.46 -20.97 8.45
CA PHE A 289 12.78 -21.92 9.33
C PHE A 289 11.49 -21.30 9.85
N VAL A 290 10.36 -21.97 9.60
CA VAL A 290 9.02 -21.50 9.95
C VAL A 290 8.44 -22.45 10.98
N THR A 291 8.06 -21.92 12.13
CA THR A 291 7.37 -22.63 13.22
C THR A 291 5.99 -21.99 13.46
N ALA A 292 5.20 -22.56 14.36
CA ALA A 292 3.94 -21.95 14.81
C ALA A 292 4.13 -20.57 15.47
N ASN A 293 5.33 -20.30 16.00
CA ASN A 293 5.66 -19.08 16.75
C ASN A 293 6.35 -17.99 15.90
N GLY A 294 6.57 -18.24 14.61
CA GLY A 294 7.21 -17.29 13.70
C GLY A 294 8.19 -17.94 12.73
N ALA A 295 8.92 -17.11 12.01
CA ALA A 295 9.94 -17.56 11.06
C ALA A 295 11.28 -16.87 11.32
N SER A 296 12.37 -17.59 11.08
CA SER A 296 13.74 -17.08 11.15
C SER A 296 14.43 -17.31 9.82
N VAL A 297 15.31 -16.40 9.42
CA VAL A 297 16.13 -16.52 8.22
C VAL A 297 17.59 -16.28 8.57
N GLN A 298 18.48 -17.16 8.07
CA GLN A 298 19.93 -17.04 8.24
C GLN A 298 20.67 -17.40 6.95
N LYS A 299 21.73 -16.66 6.67
CA LYS A 299 22.65 -16.95 5.57
C LYS A 299 23.68 -17.98 5.97
N PHE A 300 23.97 -18.92 5.07
CA PHE A 300 25.09 -19.85 5.22
C PHE A 300 25.82 -20.06 3.88
N ILE A 301 27.01 -20.63 3.95
CA ILE A 301 27.90 -20.88 2.81
C ILE A 301 28.18 -22.38 2.74
N VAL A 302 28.08 -22.96 1.56
CA VAL A 302 28.55 -24.32 1.24
C VAL A 302 29.86 -24.18 0.50
N LYS A 303 30.87 -24.98 0.93
CA LYS A 303 32.21 -25.03 0.28
C LYS A 303 32.31 -26.14 -0.72
#